data_05179b93c6638d5af3bd764bd8951a2f
#
_entry.id   05179b93c6638d5af3bd764bd8951a2f
#
_cell.length_a   1.000
_cell.length_b   1.000
_cell.length_c   1.000
_cell.angle_alpha   90.00
_cell.angle_beta   90.00
_cell.angle_gamma   90.00
#
_symmetry.space_group_name_H-M   'P 1'
#
loop_
_entity.id
_entity.type
_entity.pdbx_description
1 polymer ?
#
loop_
_entity_poly.entity_id
_entity_poly.type
_entity_poly.pdbx_seq_one_letter_code
_entity_poly.pdbx_strand_id
1 'polypeptide(L)'
;MKKLLGGLGLLTLMAFSVFTVPSQAAAATKKITITPKHTYDVSKEVTLTGTVSSVVKKPTAGMFLGTHLMLATPKGPVDAHIGSYPGRDKRLDTISQGQTVKAVGMMRKTKLGEVFIVRTVQADGQTYTVRNQKGFFVGPSSPRAKTASRVQLLKGGQR
;
A
#
# COMPACT_ATOMS: atom_id res chain seq x y z
N MET A 1 -66.77 8.67 62.46
CA MET A 1 -67.87 9.27 61.68
C MET A 1 -67.56 9.01 60.21
N LYS A 2 -68.20 8.00 59.59
CA LYS A 2 -69.24 8.13 58.56
C LYS A 2 -68.76 9.03 57.39
N LYS A 3 -68.58 8.51 56.16
CA LYS A 3 -69.53 8.03 55.12
C LYS A 3 -68.67 7.55 53.95
N LEU A 4 -68.81 6.39 53.43
CA LEU A 4 -69.67 5.85 52.37
C LEU A 4 -70.02 6.75 51.19
N LEU A 5 -69.81 6.26 50.07
CA LEU A 5 -70.42 6.27 48.71
C LEU A 5 -69.31 6.43 47.67
N GLY A 6 -69.26 5.69 46.68
CA GLY A 6 -70.18 4.90 45.90
C GLY A 6 -69.71 5.00 44.42
N GLY A 7 -69.49 3.91 43.80
CA GLY A 7 -69.81 3.52 42.47
C GLY A 7 -69.39 4.37 41.31
N LEU A 8 -68.83 3.83 40.38
CA LEU A 8 -69.34 3.70 38.97
C LEU A 8 -68.26 3.14 38.13
N GLY A 9 -68.45 1.92 37.71
CA GLY A 9 -67.53 1.32 36.72
C GLY A 9 -67.60 2.03 35.40
N LEU A 10 -66.43 2.33 34.85
CA LEU A 10 -66.29 2.73 33.45
C LEU A 10 -65.51 1.62 32.77
N LEU A 11 -66.25 0.81 32.04
CA LEU A 11 -65.72 -0.23 31.16
C LEU A 11 -65.07 0.45 29.94
N THR A 12 -63.76 0.68 29.98
CA THR A 12 -63.04 1.20 28.82
C THR A 12 -62.64 0.03 27.91
N LEU A 13 -63.35 -0.03 26.81
CA LEU A 13 -63.07 -0.92 25.68
C LEU A 13 -61.70 -0.55 25.07
N MET A 14 -60.66 -1.33 25.35
CA MET A 14 -59.36 -1.21 24.71
C MET A 14 -59.45 -1.73 23.26
N ALA A 15 -59.53 -0.81 22.31
CA ALA A 15 -59.39 -1.14 20.90
C ALA A 15 -57.93 -1.50 20.65
N PHE A 16 -57.65 -2.76 20.36
CA PHE A 16 -56.34 -3.22 19.88
C PHE A 16 -56.15 -2.75 18.45
N SER A 17 -55.42 -1.66 18.27
CA SER A 17 -54.93 -1.26 16.97
C SER A 17 -53.80 -2.19 16.55
N VAL A 18 -54.06 -3.04 15.57
CA VAL A 18 -53.03 -3.89 14.93
C VAL A 18 -52.17 -2.99 14.11
N PHE A 19 -50.99 -2.61 14.62
CA PHE A 19 -49.94 -1.94 13.84
C PHE A 19 -49.35 -2.99 12.88
N THR A 20 -49.72 -2.93 11.62
CA THR A 20 -49.03 -3.61 10.55
C THR A 20 -47.70 -2.91 10.34
N VAL A 21 -46.61 -3.51 10.82
CA VAL A 21 -45.23 -3.07 10.53
C VAL A 21 -44.96 -3.32 9.05
N PRO A 22 -44.67 -2.30 8.25
CA PRO A 22 -44.27 -2.55 6.87
C PRO A 22 -42.94 -3.32 6.88
N SER A 23 -42.93 -4.48 6.25
CA SER A 23 -41.74 -5.27 5.98
C SER A 23 -40.73 -4.39 5.22
N GLN A 24 -39.67 -3.98 5.89
CA GLN A 24 -38.57 -3.28 5.24
C GLN A 24 -37.93 -4.23 4.24
N ALA A 25 -38.14 -3.95 2.97
CA ALA A 25 -37.43 -4.60 1.89
C ALA A 25 -35.92 -4.48 2.15
N ALA A 26 -35.25 -5.62 2.26
CA ALA A 26 -33.81 -5.69 2.43
C ALA A 26 -33.14 -4.91 1.30
N ALA A 27 -32.59 -3.74 1.62
CA ALA A 27 -31.77 -2.97 0.70
C ALA A 27 -30.58 -3.84 0.29
N ALA A 28 -30.55 -4.26 -0.96
CA ALA A 28 -29.43 -5.01 -1.53
C ALA A 28 -28.16 -4.17 -1.37
N THR A 29 -27.34 -4.54 -0.43
CA THR A 29 -26.03 -3.93 -0.19
C THR A 29 -25.17 -4.18 -1.43
N LYS A 30 -25.09 -3.21 -2.32
CA LYS A 30 -24.22 -3.23 -3.50
C LYS A 30 -22.78 -3.37 -3.00
N LYS A 31 -22.24 -4.58 -3.09
CA LYS A 31 -20.86 -4.87 -2.73
C LYS A 31 -19.97 -4.06 -3.67
N ILE A 32 -19.48 -2.91 -3.18
CA ILE A 32 -18.51 -2.10 -3.91
C ILE A 32 -17.20 -2.87 -3.86
N THR A 33 -16.91 -3.64 -4.89
CA THR A 33 -15.61 -4.25 -5.10
C THR A 33 -14.67 -3.13 -5.52
N ILE A 34 -14.01 -2.50 -4.55
CA ILE A 34 -12.91 -1.58 -4.83
C ILE A 34 -11.73 -2.45 -5.25
N THR A 35 -11.62 -2.72 -6.55
CA THR A 35 -10.40 -3.28 -7.11
C THR A 35 -9.34 -2.17 -6.97
N PRO A 36 -8.28 -2.33 -6.17
CA PRO A 36 -7.23 -1.34 -6.10
C PRO A 36 -6.61 -1.24 -7.49
N LYS A 37 -6.86 -0.13 -8.17
CA LYS A 37 -6.24 0.15 -9.46
C LYS A 37 -4.74 0.26 -9.23
N HIS A 38 -4.01 -0.79 -9.55
CA HIS A 38 -2.55 -0.76 -9.61
C HIS A 38 -2.14 0.23 -10.71
N THR A 39 -1.87 1.46 -10.30
CA THR A 39 -1.54 2.56 -11.21
C THR A 39 -0.04 2.80 -11.22
N TYR A 40 0.75 1.77 -11.54
CA TYR A 40 2.14 1.99 -11.89
C TYR A 40 2.23 2.25 -13.40
N ASP A 41 2.83 3.37 -13.76
CA ASP A 41 2.91 3.82 -15.14
C ASP A 41 4.38 4.08 -15.49
N VAL A 42 4.93 3.22 -16.34
CA VAL A 42 6.34 3.32 -16.76
C VAL A 42 6.65 4.60 -17.54
N SER A 43 5.63 5.22 -18.18
CA SER A 43 5.83 6.50 -18.89
C SER A 43 6.09 7.67 -17.95
N LYS A 44 5.76 7.51 -16.66
CA LYS A 44 5.97 8.49 -15.59
C LYS A 44 7.21 8.20 -14.75
N GLU A 45 8.02 7.23 -15.17
CA GLU A 45 9.25 6.93 -14.46
C GLU A 45 10.26 8.06 -14.59
N VAL A 46 10.89 8.33 -13.47
CA VAL A 46 12.04 9.21 -13.39
C VAL A 46 13.20 8.49 -12.72
N THR A 47 14.40 8.93 -13.02
CA THR A 47 15.61 8.48 -12.35
C THR A 47 16.01 9.50 -11.30
N LEU A 48 16.18 9.03 -10.07
CA LEU A 48 16.68 9.83 -8.96
C LEU A 48 18.05 9.28 -8.54
N THR A 49 19.00 10.18 -8.32
CA THR A 49 20.27 9.86 -7.67
C THR A 49 20.31 10.64 -6.35
N GLY A 50 20.67 9.98 -5.27
CA GLY A 50 20.73 10.60 -3.97
C GLY A 50 21.52 9.77 -2.97
N THR A 51 21.86 10.39 -1.85
CA THR A 51 22.50 9.72 -0.72
C THR A 51 21.43 9.29 0.27
N VAL A 52 21.50 8.07 0.75
CA VAL A 52 20.58 7.53 1.77
C VAL A 52 20.84 8.28 3.08
N SER A 53 19.90 9.12 3.49
CA SER A 53 19.96 9.82 4.78
C SER A 53 19.48 8.96 5.93
N SER A 54 18.53 8.05 5.69
CA SER A 54 18.12 7.03 6.66
C SER A 54 17.37 5.89 5.98
N VAL A 55 17.30 4.73 6.65
CA VAL A 55 16.55 3.55 6.24
C VAL A 55 15.45 3.28 7.26
N VAL A 56 14.18 3.40 6.84
CA VAL A 56 13.01 3.17 7.69
C VAL A 56 12.46 1.78 7.38
N LYS A 57 12.68 0.81 8.27
CA LYS A 57 12.18 -0.57 8.14
C LYS A 57 10.81 -0.77 8.79
N LYS A 58 10.45 0.07 9.77
CA LYS A 58 9.16 0.08 10.45
C LYS A 58 8.50 1.43 10.20
N PRO A 59 7.65 1.54 9.17
CA PRO A 59 7.02 2.80 8.84
C PRO A 59 6.05 3.24 9.93
N THR A 60 5.93 4.55 10.12
CA THR A 60 4.94 5.17 11.00
C THR A 60 3.55 5.19 10.35
N ALA A 61 2.53 5.52 11.16
CA ALA A 61 1.14 5.61 10.66
C ALA A 61 1.05 6.52 9.43
N GLY A 62 0.44 5.99 8.37
CA GLY A 62 0.21 6.69 7.10
C GLY A 62 1.27 6.49 6.03
N MET A 63 2.46 5.99 6.36
CA MET A 63 3.43 5.54 5.36
C MET A 63 3.00 4.19 4.77
N PHE A 64 3.44 3.89 3.54
CA PHE A 64 3.26 2.54 2.99
C PHE A 64 4.01 1.50 3.81
N LEU A 65 3.43 0.30 3.90
CA LEU A 65 4.09 -0.80 4.60
C LEU A 65 5.38 -1.24 3.88
N GLY A 66 6.45 -1.41 4.64
CA GLY A 66 7.71 -1.93 4.15
C GLY A 66 8.90 -0.99 4.37
N THR A 67 9.98 -1.26 3.65
CA THR A 67 11.23 -0.49 3.76
C THR A 67 11.16 0.78 2.92
N HIS A 68 11.57 1.89 3.51
CA HIS A 68 11.75 3.17 2.86
C HIS A 68 13.21 3.60 2.95
N LEU A 69 13.73 4.17 1.87
CA LEU A 69 14.99 4.89 1.87
C LEU A 69 14.68 6.38 1.81
N MET A 70 15.07 7.11 2.83
CA MET A 70 15.03 8.56 2.78
C MET A 70 16.25 9.04 2.01
N LEU A 71 16.05 9.63 0.83
CA LEU A 71 17.11 10.06 -0.06
C LEU A 71 17.31 11.57 0.03
N ALA A 72 18.51 12.01 0.31
CA ALA A 72 18.93 13.39 0.08
C ALA A 72 19.29 13.54 -1.41
N THR A 73 18.49 14.30 -2.16
CA THR A 73 18.70 14.58 -3.56
C THR A 73 18.98 16.07 -3.78
N PRO A 74 19.54 16.48 -4.94
CA PRO A 74 19.73 17.89 -5.25
C PRO A 74 18.45 18.73 -5.28
N LYS A 75 17.28 18.06 -5.45
CA LYS A 75 15.95 18.70 -5.44
C LYS A 75 15.26 18.66 -4.09
N GLY A 76 15.92 18.14 -3.06
CA GLY A 76 15.38 17.98 -1.71
C GLY A 76 15.22 16.53 -1.28
N PRO A 77 14.72 16.29 -0.07
CA PRO A 77 14.53 14.95 0.47
C PRO A 77 13.40 14.21 -0.26
N VAL A 78 13.61 12.92 -0.51
CA VAL A 78 12.64 12.05 -1.17
C VAL A 78 12.45 10.77 -0.37
N ASP A 79 11.19 10.41 -0.08
CA ASP A 79 10.83 9.11 0.48
C ASP A 79 10.74 8.06 -0.66
N ALA A 80 11.71 7.17 -0.73
CA ALA A 80 11.79 6.12 -1.74
C ALA A 80 11.33 4.78 -1.16
N HIS A 81 10.13 4.33 -1.56
CA HIS A 81 9.48 3.12 -1.07
C HIS A 81 9.96 1.88 -1.85
N ILE A 82 10.72 1.04 -1.18
CA ILE A 82 11.14 -0.28 -1.66
C ILE A 82 10.06 -1.32 -1.35
N GLY A 83 9.42 -1.24 -0.18
CA GLY A 83 8.42 -2.19 0.28
C GLY A 83 9.00 -3.38 1.03
N SER A 84 8.10 -4.27 1.45
CA SER A 84 8.43 -5.54 2.10
C SER A 84 7.54 -6.63 1.49
N TYR A 85 8.15 -7.69 0.98
CA TYR A 85 7.44 -8.81 0.37
C TYR A 85 8.26 -10.09 0.49
N PRO A 86 7.61 -11.26 0.56
CA PRO A 86 8.30 -12.54 0.60
C PRO A 86 9.15 -12.74 -0.66
N GLY A 87 10.38 -13.19 -0.50
CA GLY A 87 11.28 -13.50 -1.61
C GLY A 87 11.94 -12.26 -2.25
N ARG A 88 11.93 -11.08 -1.61
CA ARG A 88 12.71 -9.94 -2.09
C ARG A 88 14.22 -10.26 -2.02
N ASP A 89 14.99 -9.59 -2.84
CA ASP A 89 16.44 -9.69 -2.80
C ASP A 89 16.96 -9.16 -1.45
N LYS A 90 17.55 -10.06 -0.63
CA LYS A 90 18.07 -9.71 0.70
C LYS A 90 19.19 -8.68 0.65
N ARG A 91 19.88 -8.54 -0.50
CA ARG A 91 20.92 -7.52 -0.69
C ARG A 91 20.35 -6.09 -0.66
N LEU A 92 19.05 -5.92 -0.88
CA LEU A 92 18.39 -4.63 -0.61
C LEU A 92 18.45 -4.22 0.87
N ASP A 93 18.64 -5.19 1.78
CA ASP A 93 18.78 -4.94 3.21
C ASP A 93 20.17 -4.44 3.62
N THR A 94 21.17 -4.56 2.72
CA THR A 94 22.52 -4.03 2.94
C THR A 94 22.65 -2.56 2.60
N ILE A 95 21.65 -1.98 1.91
CA ILE A 95 21.62 -0.54 1.66
C ILE A 95 21.52 0.19 2.99
N SER A 96 22.48 1.08 3.23
CA SER A 96 22.67 1.76 4.50
C SER A 96 22.77 3.28 4.35
N GLN A 97 22.68 3.98 5.47
CA GLN A 97 22.89 5.42 5.53
C GLN A 97 24.27 5.80 5.00
N GLY A 98 24.35 6.92 4.30
CA GLY A 98 25.57 7.44 3.67
C GLY A 98 25.86 6.89 2.28
N GLN A 99 25.18 5.82 1.86
CA GLN A 99 25.39 5.19 0.56
C GLN A 99 24.70 5.97 -0.54
N THR A 100 25.40 6.17 -1.67
CA THR A 100 24.79 6.78 -2.86
C THR A 100 24.06 5.72 -3.65
N VAL A 101 22.81 6.00 -4.02
CA VAL A 101 21.96 5.12 -4.80
C VAL A 101 21.40 5.85 -6.01
N LYS A 102 21.19 5.09 -7.09
CA LYS A 102 20.42 5.52 -8.26
C LYS A 102 19.15 4.69 -8.34
N ALA A 103 18.00 5.33 -8.25
CA ALA A 103 16.72 4.66 -8.25
C ALA A 103 15.87 5.09 -9.44
N VAL A 104 15.19 4.13 -10.08
CA VAL A 104 14.19 4.36 -11.13
C VAL A 104 12.84 4.00 -10.59
N GLY A 105 11.87 4.88 -10.79
CA GLY A 105 10.52 4.70 -10.29
C GLY A 105 9.62 5.89 -10.62
N MET A 106 8.46 5.97 -10.02
CA MET A 106 7.52 7.07 -10.24
C MET A 106 7.12 7.73 -8.93
N MET A 107 6.87 9.05 -8.98
CA MET A 107 6.27 9.78 -7.86
C MET A 107 4.79 9.44 -7.73
N ARG A 108 4.33 9.25 -6.52
CA ARG A 108 2.94 9.01 -6.20
C ARG A 108 2.48 9.93 -5.07
N LYS A 109 1.42 10.69 -5.31
CA LYS A 109 0.77 11.49 -4.27
C LYS A 109 -0.01 10.59 -3.30
N THR A 110 0.16 10.85 -2.02
CA THR A 110 -0.56 10.19 -0.92
C THR A 110 -1.18 11.25 -0.02
N LYS A 111 -1.97 10.83 0.95
CA LYS A 111 -2.52 11.76 1.97
C LYS A 111 -1.43 12.40 2.85
N LEU A 112 -0.26 11.80 2.93
CA LEU A 112 0.87 12.24 3.75
C LEU A 112 1.98 12.94 2.96
N GLY A 113 1.76 13.21 1.67
CA GLY A 113 2.77 13.79 0.80
C GLY A 113 3.08 12.92 -0.41
N GLU A 114 4.23 13.14 -1.02
CA GLU A 114 4.68 12.38 -2.18
C GLU A 114 5.63 11.26 -1.76
N VAL A 115 5.47 10.09 -2.38
CA VAL A 115 6.32 8.92 -2.19
C VAL A 115 6.85 8.47 -3.54
N PHE A 116 8.13 8.19 -3.62
CA PHE A 116 8.77 7.64 -4.81
C PHE A 116 8.66 6.11 -4.80
N ILE A 117 7.84 5.56 -5.67
CA ILE A 117 7.63 4.11 -5.80
C ILE A 117 8.77 3.54 -6.65
N VAL A 118 9.72 2.90 -6.01
CA VAL A 118 10.94 2.38 -6.65
C VAL A 118 10.62 1.13 -7.46
N ARG A 119 11.05 1.09 -8.74
CA ARG A 119 11.05 -0.10 -9.58
C ARG A 119 12.40 -0.79 -9.59
N THR A 120 13.47 -0.04 -9.78
CA THR A 120 14.83 -0.56 -9.67
C THR A 120 15.67 0.37 -8.81
N VAL A 121 16.64 -0.18 -8.11
CA VAL A 121 17.65 0.57 -7.38
C VAL A 121 19.02 0.02 -7.71
N GLN A 122 19.97 0.91 -7.94
CA GLN A 122 21.37 0.60 -8.12
C GLN A 122 22.15 1.13 -6.91
N ALA A 123 22.91 0.24 -6.29
CA ALA A 123 23.80 0.55 -5.17
C ALA A 123 25.08 -0.27 -5.35
N ASP A 124 26.25 0.31 -5.09
CA ASP A 124 27.56 -0.33 -5.21
C ASP A 124 27.77 -1.04 -6.58
N GLY A 125 27.35 -0.38 -7.67
CA GLY A 125 27.46 -0.93 -9.02
C GLY A 125 26.49 -2.07 -9.36
N GLN A 126 25.68 -2.54 -8.39
CA GLN A 126 24.70 -3.59 -8.55
C GLN A 126 23.30 -3.02 -8.76
N THR A 127 22.53 -3.61 -9.67
CA THR A 127 21.13 -3.22 -9.91
C THR A 127 20.18 -4.27 -9.39
N TYR A 128 19.25 -3.83 -8.56
CA TYR A 128 18.20 -4.65 -7.95
C TYR A 128 16.85 -4.27 -8.53
N THR A 129 16.12 -5.27 -9.03
CA THR A 129 14.74 -5.06 -9.49
C THR A 129 13.79 -5.31 -8.31
N VAL A 130 13.07 -4.27 -7.93
CA VAL A 130 12.07 -4.29 -6.84
C VAL A 130 10.69 -4.62 -7.39
N ARG A 131 10.34 -4.03 -8.56
CA ARG A 131 9.03 -4.21 -9.21
C ARG A 131 9.19 -4.44 -10.70
N ASN A 132 8.21 -5.14 -11.28
CA ASN A 132 8.09 -5.24 -12.73
C ASN A 132 7.46 -3.95 -13.32
N GLN A 133 7.30 -3.92 -14.66
CA GLN A 133 6.71 -2.77 -15.37
C GLN A 133 5.25 -2.48 -15.00
N LYS A 134 4.55 -3.44 -14.40
CA LYS A 134 3.17 -3.28 -13.92
C LYS A 134 3.12 -2.85 -12.45
N GLY A 135 4.27 -2.63 -11.78
CA GLY A 135 4.37 -2.22 -10.39
C GLY A 135 4.26 -3.34 -9.37
N PHE A 136 4.16 -4.60 -9.80
CA PHE A 136 4.15 -5.74 -8.89
C PHE A 136 5.56 -6.09 -8.41
N PHE A 137 5.69 -6.47 -7.16
CA PHE A 137 6.95 -6.92 -6.60
C PHE A 137 7.53 -8.13 -7.34
N VAL A 138 8.86 -8.16 -7.47
CA VAL A 138 9.60 -9.20 -8.16
C VAL A 138 10.50 -9.91 -7.16
N GLY A 139 10.26 -11.20 -6.93
CA GLY A 139 11.14 -12.03 -6.11
C GLY A 139 12.27 -12.67 -6.94
N PRO A 140 13.29 -13.26 -6.28
CA PRO A 140 14.42 -13.96 -6.93
C PRO A 140 13.99 -15.11 -7.83
N SER A 141 12.80 -15.68 -7.61
CA SER A 141 12.21 -16.75 -8.41
C SER A 141 11.50 -16.26 -9.69
N SER A 142 11.46 -14.95 -9.94
CA SER A 142 10.85 -14.41 -11.15
C SER A 142 11.69 -14.77 -12.39
N PRO A 143 11.10 -15.26 -13.48
CA PRO A 143 11.80 -15.66 -14.71
C PRO A 143 12.75 -14.59 -15.25
N ARG A 144 12.44 -13.30 -15.03
CA ARG A 144 13.23 -12.17 -15.51
C ARG A 144 14.57 -12.02 -14.77
N ALA A 145 14.64 -12.38 -13.49
CA ALA A 145 15.90 -12.38 -12.74
C ALA A 145 16.87 -13.45 -13.26
N LYS A 146 16.36 -14.60 -13.70
CA LYS A 146 17.17 -15.69 -14.29
C LYS A 146 17.75 -15.31 -15.65
N THR A 147 17.02 -14.55 -16.47
CA THR A 147 17.48 -14.13 -17.80
C THR A 147 18.65 -13.13 -17.72
N ALA A 148 18.60 -12.17 -16.79
CA ALA A 148 19.69 -11.21 -16.60
C ALA A 148 20.98 -11.90 -16.14
N SER A 149 20.90 -12.85 -15.21
CA SER A 149 22.07 -13.62 -14.77
C SER A 149 22.63 -14.52 -15.87
N ARG A 150 21.78 -15.11 -16.73
CA ARG A 150 22.22 -15.97 -17.82
C ARG A 150 22.91 -15.22 -18.94
N VAL A 151 22.47 -13.98 -19.27
CA VAL A 151 23.12 -13.13 -20.26
C VAL A 151 24.50 -12.67 -19.80
N GLN A 152 24.70 -12.42 -18.51
CA GLN A 152 26.04 -12.09 -17.99
C GLN A 152 26.99 -13.28 -18.03
N LEU A 153 26.50 -14.51 -17.75
CA LEU A 153 27.35 -15.70 -17.83
C LEU A 153 27.81 -16.01 -19.26
N LEU A 154 26.95 -15.75 -20.27
CA LEU A 154 27.28 -16.00 -21.68
C LEU A 154 28.25 -14.94 -22.25
N LYS A 155 28.28 -13.72 -21.68
CA LYS A 155 29.22 -12.66 -22.08
C LYS A 155 30.61 -12.81 -21.46
N GLY A 156 30.78 -13.60 -20.41
CA GLY A 156 32.07 -13.84 -19.74
C GLY A 156 32.88 -15.01 -20.31
N GLY A 157 32.39 -15.72 -21.31
CA GLY A 157 32.97 -16.97 -21.81
C GLY A 157 33.78 -16.82 -23.13
N GLN A 158 34.04 -15.60 -23.60
CA GLN A 158 34.90 -15.38 -24.77
C GLN A 158 36.17 -14.60 -24.37
N ARG A 159 37.16 -15.34 -23.91
CA ARG A 159 38.58 -14.99 -23.99
C ARG A 159 39.38 -16.24 -24.28
#